data_de8e0d8025e67d513c396f9bf1e137f1
#
_entry.id   de8e0d8025e67d513c396f9bf1e137f1
#
_cell.length_a   1.000
_cell.length_b   1.000
_cell.length_c   1.000
_cell.angle_alpha   90.00
_cell.angle_beta   90.00
_cell.angle_gamma   90.00
#
_symmetry.space_group_name_H-M   'P 1'
#
loop_
_entity.id
_entity.type
_entity.pdbx_description
1 polymer ?
#
loop_
_entity_poly.entity_id
_entity_poly.type
_entity_poly.pdbx_seq_one_letter_code
_entity_poly.pdbx_strand_id
1 'polypeptide(L)'
;MDIEQLKVGPMDNFSYLLWDEASNEAAVIDPAWESEKIETAISEKGLKLKMALLTHAHPDHVNALQYFETKSPGLPVYLHEADLFLLERKPENLKKAQDGAVIETGHLKIKTIHTPGHTSGSVCYLAETAVFTGDTLFVGECGRVDLPGSSAEALYESLRALAELPPETVIYPGHSYNGNTSTIGVQKDYNLYLQLASKSKAGFLKAVR
;
A
#
# COMPACT_ATOMS: atom_id res chain seq x y z
N MET A 1 -12.09 6.60 -12.07
CA MET A 1 -10.96 6.67 -11.08
C MET A 1 -9.66 6.87 -11.81
N ASP A 2 -8.84 7.79 -11.34
CA ASP A 2 -7.49 8.00 -11.86
C ASP A 2 -6.43 7.72 -10.81
N ILE A 3 -5.23 7.35 -11.27
CA ILE A 3 -4.10 7.04 -10.42
C ILE A 3 -2.85 7.74 -10.96
N GLU A 4 -2.08 8.36 -10.09
CA GLU A 4 -0.72 8.77 -10.39
C GLU A 4 0.27 8.02 -9.50
N GLN A 5 1.25 7.38 -10.11
CA GLN A 5 2.35 6.71 -9.43
C GLN A 5 3.56 7.64 -9.41
N LEU A 6 3.98 8.03 -8.24
CA LEU A 6 5.12 8.91 -8.00
C LEU A 6 6.29 8.11 -7.43
N LYS A 7 7.36 7.96 -8.19
CA LYS A 7 8.59 7.37 -7.67
C LYS A 7 9.27 8.41 -6.77
N VAL A 8 9.55 8.05 -5.53
CA VAL A 8 10.07 8.94 -4.50
C VAL A 8 11.24 8.32 -3.73
N GLY A 9 12.14 9.16 -3.25
CA GLY A 9 13.23 8.79 -2.36
C GLY A 9 14.31 7.89 -2.95
N PRO A 10 15.33 7.57 -2.15
CA PRO A 10 16.50 6.81 -2.57
C PRO A 10 16.30 5.28 -2.55
N MET A 11 15.19 4.79 -2.01
CA MET A 11 14.89 3.35 -1.89
C MET A 11 13.92 2.85 -2.96
N ASP A 12 13.74 3.61 -4.04
CA ASP A 12 12.81 3.30 -5.13
C ASP A 12 11.34 3.16 -4.68
N ASN A 13 10.93 3.88 -3.63
CA ASN A 13 9.57 3.88 -3.14
C ASN A 13 8.59 4.48 -4.15
N PHE A 14 7.34 4.07 -4.02
CA PHE A 14 6.21 4.71 -4.67
C PHE A 14 5.26 5.33 -3.64
N SER A 15 4.91 6.59 -3.87
CA SER A 15 3.69 7.19 -3.32
C SER A 15 2.64 7.27 -4.43
N TYR A 16 1.36 7.18 -4.07
CA TYR A 16 0.29 7.22 -5.06
C TYR A 16 -0.71 8.32 -4.74
N LEU A 17 -1.19 8.97 -5.80
CA LEU A 17 -2.42 9.75 -5.73
C LEU A 17 -3.52 8.95 -6.40
N LEU A 18 -4.63 8.80 -5.71
CA LEU A 18 -5.83 8.13 -6.18
C LEU A 18 -7.00 9.10 -6.05
N TRP A 19 -7.73 9.39 -7.15
CA TRP A 19 -8.80 10.38 -7.07
C TRP A 19 -10.04 10.02 -7.90
N ASP A 20 -11.15 10.61 -7.48
CA ASP A 20 -12.41 10.60 -8.21
C ASP A 20 -12.44 11.74 -9.22
N GLU A 21 -12.50 11.44 -10.50
CA GLU A 21 -12.52 12.42 -11.61
C GLU A 21 -13.68 13.41 -11.53
N ALA A 22 -14.83 12.98 -10.98
CA ALA A 22 -16.01 13.83 -10.93
C ALA A 22 -15.93 14.92 -9.85
N SER A 23 -15.30 14.62 -8.70
CA SER A 23 -15.19 15.54 -7.55
C SER A 23 -13.82 16.16 -7.37
N ASN A 24 -12.77 15.58 -8.00
CA ASN A 24 -11.35 15.82 -7.73
C ASN A 24 -10.96 15.55 -6.27
N GLU A 25 -11.75 14.77 -5.54
CA GLU A 25 -11.39 14.32 -4.21
C GLU A 25 -10.39 13.19 -4.29
N ALA A 26 -9.30 13.31 -3.50
CA ALA A 26 -8.15 12.43 -3.61
C ALA A 26 -7.71 11.85 -2.26
N ALA A 27 -7.13 10.66 -2.33
CA ALA A 27 -6.31 10.07 -1.28
C ALA A 27 -4.84 10.03 -1.72
N VAL A 28 -3.92 10.24 -0.77
CA VAL A 28 -2.51 9.91 -0.94
C VAL A 28 -2.23 8.57 -0.26
N ILE A 29 -1.55 7.64 -0.95
CA ILE A 29 -1.13 6.36 -0.40
C ILE A 29 0.37 6.41 -0.17
N ASP A 30 0.80 6.05 1.03
CA ASP A 30 2.19 6.04 1.49
C ASP A 30 2.94 7.33 1.14
N PRO A 31 2.56 8.49 1.74
CA PRO A 31 3.24 9.75 1.50
C PRO A 31 4.66 9.73 2.07
N ALA A 32 5.65 9.61 1.19
CA ALA A 32 7.03 9.36 1.54
C ALA A 32 8.01 10.34 0.87
N TRP A 33 9.12 10.63 1.55
CA TRP A 33 10.32 11.33 1.06
C TRP A 33 10.07 12.74 0.51
N GLU A 34 9.63 12.83 -0.73
CA GLU A 34 9.57 14.07 -1.53
C GLU A 34 8.16 14.70 -1.42
N SER A 35 7.81 15.21 -0.22
CA SER A 35 6.50 15.83 0.05
C SER A 35 6.14 16.93 -0.96
N GLU A 36 7.11 17.74 -1.38
CA GLU A 36 6.92 18.85 -2.35
C GLU A 36 6.58 18.33 -3.74
N LYS A 37 7.15 17.20 -4.16
CA LYS A 37 6.80 16.53 -5.43
C LYS A 37 5.37 16.02 -5.42
N ILE A 38 4.95 15.38 -4.33
CA ILE A 38 3.58 14.92 -4.15
C ILE A 38 2.61 16.11 -4.11
N GLU A 39 2.94 17.18 -3.38
CA GLU A 39 2.14 18.40 -3.31
C GLU A 39 2.01 19.09 -4.68
N THR A 40 3.09 19.12 -5.46
CA THR A 40 3.08 19.66 -6.83
C THR A 40 2.10 18.88 -7.70
N ALA A 41 2.14 17.56 -7.67
CA ALA A 41 1.22 16.72 -8.42
C ALA A 41 -0.26 16.92 -8.01
N ILE A 42 -0.53 17.09 -6.71
CA ILE A 42 -1.86 17.43 -6.18
C ILE A 42 -2.32 18.78 -6.75
N SER A 43 -1.44 19.80 -6.69
CA SER A 43 -1.77 21.17 -7.08
C SER A 43 -1.98 21.31 -8.59
N GLU A 44 -1.11 20.72 -9.41
CA GLU A 44 -1.18 20.79 -10.88
C GLU A 44 -2.47 20.14 -11.42
N LYS A 45 -2.99 19.13 -10.73
CA LYS A 45 -4.25 18.46 -11.08
C LYS A 45 -5.48 19.09 -10.42
N GLY A 46 -5.32 20.08 -9.57
CA GLY A 46 -6.40 20.70 -8.82
C GLY A 46 -7.12 19.72 -7.88
N LEU A 47 -6.39 18.77 -7.32
CA LEU A 47 -6.95 17.75 -6.44
C LEU A 47 -7.23 18.30 -5.04
N LYS A 48 -8.26 17.75 -4.42
CA LYS A 48 -8.64 18.03 -3.04
C LYS A 48 -8.25 16.85 -2.17
N LEU A 49 -7.07 16.91 -1.54
CA LEU A 49 -6.62 15.85 -0.65
C LEU A 49 -7.57 15.71 0.54
N LYS A 50 -8.15 14.52 0.71
CA LYS A 50 -9.14 14.20 1.75
C LYS A 50 -8.59 13.28 2.82
N MET A 51 -7.59 12.48 2.51
CA MET A 51 -7.04 11.49 3.43
C MET A 51 -5.66 11.01 3.01
N ALA A 52 -4.94 10.44 3.98
CA ALA A 52 -3.76 9.62 3.74
C ALA A 52 -4.08 8.16 4.10
N LEU A 53 -3.68 7.24 3.24
CA LEU A 53 -3.82 5.79 3.41
C LEU A 53 -2.41 5.20 3.54
N LEU A 54 -2.12 4.56 4.65
CA LEU A 54 -0.82 3.94 4.90
C LEU A 54 -0.96 2.42 4.74
N THR A 55 -0.16 1.84 3.85
CA THR A 55 -0.14 0.38 3.68
C THR A 55 0.49 -0.28 4.89
N HIS A 56 1.49 0.34 5.48
CA HIS A 56 2.15 -0.04 6.73
C HIS A 56 2.93 1.16 7.30
N ALA A 57 3.60 1.01 8.44
CA ALA A 57 4.20 2.14 9.14
C ALA A 57 5.75 2.15 9.13
N HIS A 58 6.42 1.52 8.16
CA HIS A 58 7.86 1.70 8.04
C HIS A 58 8.20 3.16 7.66
N PRO A 59 9.32 3.70 8.18
CA PRO A 59 9.66 5.12 8.03
C PRO A 59 9.69 5.60 6.59
N ASP A 60 10.14 4.78 5.67
CA ASP A 60 10.25 5.09 4.25
C ASP A 60 8.91 5.13 3.49
N HIS A 61 7.79 4.79 4.15
CA HIS A 61 6.42 4.93 3.64
C HIS A 61 5.63 6.08 4.29
N VAL A 62 6.12 6.60 5.42
CA VAL A 62 5.36 7.58 6.22
C VAL A 62 6.11 8.87 6.52
N ASN A 63 7.37 9.00 6.13
CA ASN A 63 8.25 10.10 6.56
C ASN A 63 7.86 11.47 5.99
N ALA A 64 7.02 11.56 4.95
CA ALA A 64 6.44 12.81 4.47
C ALA A 64 5.04 13.10 5.03
N LEU A 65 4.45 12.18 5.81
CA LEU A 65 3.07 12.32 6.31
C LEU A 65 2.86 13.61 7.11
N GLN A 66 3.83 13.97 7.99
CA GLN A 66 3.72 15.17 8.82
C GLN A 66 3.57 16.46 8.00
N TYR A 67 4.17 16.52 6.81
CA TYR A 67 4.01 17.65 5.91
C TYR A 67 2.52 17.83 5.53
N PHE A 68 1.85 16.75 5.15
CA PHE A 68 0.44 16.80 4.74
C PHE A 68 -0.50 17.08 5.90
N GLU A 69 -0.24 16.56 7.10
CA GLU A 69 -1.00 16.89 8.30
C GLU A 69 -0.87 18.40 8.65
N THR A 70 0.32 18.97 8.46
CA THR A 70 0.56 20.40 8.71
C THR A 70 -0.17 21.28 7.67
N LYS A 71 -0.16 20.88 6.41
CA LYS A 71 -0.85 21.59 5.32
C LYS A 71 -2.37 21.48 5.39
N SER A 72 -2.86 20.34 5.87
CA SER A 72 -4.29 20.03 5.99
C SER A 72 -4.61 19.56 7.42
N PRO A 73 -4.72 20.49 8.38
CA PRO A 73 -5.01 20.16 9.78
C PRO A 73 -6.28 19.30 9.89
N GLY A 74 -6.18 18.19 10.62
CA GLY A 74 -7.27 17.24 10.76
C GLY A 74 -7.43 16.26 9.60
N LEU A 75 -6.45 16.16 8.69
CA LEU A 75 -6.41 15.16 7.62
C LEU A 75 -6.59 13.75 8.21
N PRO A 76 -7.61 12.98 7.81
CA PRO A 76 -7.74 11.59 8.22
C PRO A 76 -6.57 10.75 7.72
N VAL A 77 -5.94 10.01 8.63
CA VAL A 77 -4.83 9.09 8.32
C VAL A 77 -5.26 7.68 8.68
N TYR A 78 -5.32 6.80 7.69
CA TYR A 78 -5.72 5.41 7.89
C TYR A 78 -4.50 4.53 8.04
N LEU A 79 -4.44 3.77 9.13
CA LEU A 79 -3.39 2.79 9.43
C LEU A 79 -4.01 1.63 10.21
N HIS A 80 -3.53 0.42 9.98
CA HIS A 80 -3.89 -0.73 10.80
C HIS A 80 -3.27 -0.62 12.20
N GLU A 81 -4.06 -0.90 13.24
CA GLU A 81 -3.63 -0.69 14.63
C GLU A 81 -2.42 -1.52 15.06
N ALA A 82 -2.19 -2.66 14.42
CA ALA A 82 -1.04 -3.52 14.71
C ALA A 82 0.31 -2.89 14.34
N ASP A 83 0.35 -1.82 13.54
CA ASP A 83 1.56 -1.11 13.15
C ASP A 83 1.82 0.17 13.97
N LEU A 84 0.98 0.49 14.93
CA LEU A 84 1.14 1.71 15.74
C LEU A 84 2.49 1.77 16.49
N PHE A 85 3.07 0.62 16.79
CA PHE A 85 4.36 0.54 17.49
C PHE A 85 5.56 0.92 16.61
N LEU A 86 5.37 0.97 15.27
CA LEU A 86 6.39 1.38 14.31
C LEU A 86 6.44 2.90 14.13
N LEU A 87 5.38 3.61 14.50
CA LEU A 87 5.31 5.06 14.34
C LEU A 87 6.12 5.79 15.41
N GLU A 88 7.00 6.70 14.98
CA GLU A 88 7.68 7.65 15.90
C GLU A 88 6.68 8.64 16.51
N ARG A 89 5.66 9.03 15.74
CA ARG A 89 4.60 9.97 16.14
C ARG A 89 3.24 9.49 15.64
N LYS A 90 2.28 9.45 16.53
CA LYS A 90 0.90 9.13 16.18
C LYS A 90 0.26 10.31 15.42
N PRO A 91 -0.40 10.08 14.27
CA PRO A 91 -1.17 11.08 13.56
C PRO A 91 -2.29 11.67 14.43
N GLU A 92 -2.60 12.98 14.24
CA GLU A 92 -3.65 13.66 15.03
C GLU A 92 -5.04 13.07 14.77
N ASN A 93 -5.38 12.78 13.51
CA ASN A 93 -6.67 12.21 13.11
C ASN A 93 -6.50 10.79 12.58
N LEU A 94 -5.95 9.92 13.42
CA LEU A 94 -5.76 8.52 13.08
C LEU A 94 -7.11 7.78 13.00
N LYS A 95 -7.31 7.06 11.90
CA LYS A 95 -8.42 6.15 11.63
C LYS A 95 -7.91 4.72 11.48
N LYS A 96 -8.74 3.75 11.83
CA LYS A 96 -8.37 2.33 11.70
C LYS A 96 -8.60 1.82 10.28
N ALA A 97 -7.55 1.31 9.65
CA ALA A 97 -7.63 0.55 8.41
C ALA A 97 -7.92 -0.93 8.75
N GLN A 98 -9.17 -1.25 9.07
CA GLN A 98 -9.58 -2.62 9.43
C GLN A 98 -9.84 -3.47 8.18
N ASP A 99 -9.62 -4.78 8.29
CA ASP A 99 -9.93 -5.72 7.22
C ASP A 99 -11.39 -5.63 6.78
N GLY A 100 -11.60 -5.63 5.46
CA GLY A 100 -12.92 -5.53 4.85
C GLY A 100 -13.59 -4.15 4.94
N ALA A 101 -13.01 -3.18 5.65
CA ALA A 101 -13.53 -1.82 5.71
C ALA A 101 -13.51 -1.16 4.34
N VAL A 102 -14.53 -0.37 4.04
CA VAL A 102 -14.60 0.46 2.83
C VAL A 102 -14.44 1.92 3.23
N ILE A 103 -13.42 2.56 2.67
CA ILE A 103 -13.12 3.99 2.82
C ILE A 103 -13.61 4.69 1.57
N GLU A 104 -14.34 5.79 1.74
CA GLU A 104 -14.93 6.51 0.62
C GLU A 104 -14.35 7.91 0.47
N THR A 105 -14.10 8.35 -0.79
CA THR A 105 -13.77 9.72 -1.14
C THR A 105 -14.38 10.04 -2.51
N GLY A 106 -15.22 11.08 -2.58
CA GLY A 106 -16.07 11.30 -3.75
C GLY A 106 -16.94 10.06 -4.01
N HIS A 107 -16.86 9.51 -5.22
CA HIS A 107 -17.54 8.27 -5.60
C HIS A 107 -16.64 7.03 -5.49
N LEU A 108 -15.38 7.20 -5.11
CA LEU A 108 -14.46 6.08 -4.96
C LEU A 108 -14.74 5.28 -3.69
N LYS A 109 -14.69 3.96 -3.85
CA LYS A 109 -14.75 2.99 -2.76
C LYS A 109 -13.45 2.22 -2.70
N ILE A 110 -12.72 2.40 -1.61
CA ILE A 110 -11.42 1.79 -1.38
C ILE A 110 -11.57 0.74 -0.29
N LYS A 111 -11.50 -0.52 -0.66
CA LYS A 111 -11.58 -1.64 0.29
C LYS A 111 -10.22 -1.92 0.90
N THR A 112 -10.15 -1.97 2.23
CA THR A 112 -8.97 -2.44 2.96
C THR A 112 -8.94 -3.96 3.00
N ILE A 113 -7.78 -4.54 2.70
CA ILE A 113 -7.49 -5.98 2.84
C ILE A 113 -6.31 -6.11 3.80
N HIS A 114 -6.50 -6.70 4.95
CA HIS A 114 -5.40 -6.94 5.90
C HIS A 114 -4.49 -8.04 5.36
N THR A 115 -3.23 -7.70 5.14
CA THR A 115 -2.21 -8.57 4.54
C THR A 115 -0.95 -8.62 5.41
N PRO A 116 -1.06 -9.12 6.66
CA PRO A 116 0.08 -9.17 7.57
C PRO A 116 1.19 -10.07 7.03
N GLY A 117 2.40 -9.76 7.44
CA GLY A 117 3.57 -10.59 7.11
C GLY A 117 4.84 -9.79 6.98
N HIS A 118 4.90 -8.77 6.13
CA HIS A 118 6.00 -7.80 6.10
C HIS A 118 6.02 -6.97 7.41
N THR A 119 4.85 -6.44 7.78
CA THR A 119 4.56 -5.99 9.16
C THR A 119 3.31 -6.70 9.66
N SER A 120 3.04 -6.61 10.96
CA SER A 120 1.82 -7.15 11.55
C SER A 120 0.56 -6.37 11.16
N GLY A 121 0.71 -5.11 10.76
CA GLY A 121 -0.37 -4.22 10.35
C GLY A 121 -0.39 -3.92 8.85
N SER A 122 0.38 -4.61 8.02
CA SER A 122 0.34 -4.41 6.57
C SER A 122 -1.07 -4.59 6.02
N VAL A 123 -1.50 -3.65 5.16
CA VAL A 123 -2.77 -3.71 4.43
C VAL A 123 -2.55 -3.43 2.96
N CYS A 124 -3.40 -4.00 2.13
CA CYS A 124 -3.56 -3.59 0.73
C CYS A 124 -4.84 -2.77 0.58
N TYR A 125 -4.84 -1.81 -0.33
CA TYR A 125 -6.02 -1.02 -0.68
C TYR A 125 -6.49 -1.40 -2.08
N LEU A 126 -7.71 -1.92 -2.18
CA LEU A 126 -8.33 -2.32 -3.45
C LEU A 126 -9.38 -1.28 -3.86
N ALA A 127 -9.21 -0.69 -5.03
CA ALA A 127 -10.16 0.24 -5.63
C ALA A 127 -10.40 -0.16 -7.09
N GLU A 128 -11.65 -0.42 -7.47
CA GLU A 128 -12.02 -0.93 -8.79
C GLU A 128 -11.17 -2.17 -9.18
N THR A 129 -10.29 -2.04 -10.18
CA THR A 129 -9.39 -3.09 -10.65
C THR A 129 -7.94 -2.86 -10.24
N ALA A 130 -7.67 -1.92 -9.34
CA ALA A 130 -6.33 -1.57 -8.85
C ALA A 130 -6.15 -2.00 -7.40
N VAL A 131 -5.05 -2.68 -7.06
CA VAL A 131 -4.66 -3.00 -5.69
C VAL A 131 -3.29 -2.42 -5.37
N PHE A 132 -3.25 -1.57 -4.34
CA PHE A 132 -2.02 -0.98 -3.80
C PHE A 132 -1.50 -1.92 -2.72
N THR A 133 -0.41 -2.59 -3.01
CA THR A 133 0.05 -3.72 -2.22
C THR A 133 1.10 -3.38 -1.17
N GLY A 134 1.59 -2.13 -1.15
CA GLY A 134 2.70 -1.77 -0.30
C GLY A 134 3.82 -2.78 -0.42
N ASP A 135 4.33 -3.23 0.73
CA ASP A 135 5.40 -4.21 0.82
C ASP A 135 4.92 -5.66 1.03
N THR A 136 3.66 -5.94 0.70
CA THR A 136 3.16 -7.32 0.71
C THR A 136 3.55 -8.07 -0.57
N LEU A 137 3.32 -7.47 -1.74
CA LEU A 137 3.57 -8.07 -3.06
C LEU A 137 4.19 -7.04 -3.99
N PHE A 138 5.35 -7.38 -4.58
CA PHE A 138 6.02 -6.62 -5.62
C PHE A 138 5.93 -7.30 -6.98
N VAL A 139 6.39 -6.63 -8.02
CA VAL A 139 6.59 -7.27 -9.32
C VAL A 139 7.71 -8.31 -9.20
N GLY A 140 7.38 -9.58 -9.32
CA GLY A 140 8.33 -10.70 -9.24
C GLY A 140 8.86 -11.05 -7.86
N GLU A 141 8.49 -10.29 -6.80
CA GLU A 141 9.00 -10.44 -5.44
C GLU A 141 7.88 -10.34 -4.41
N CYS A 142 8.21 -10.52 -3.13
CA CYS A 142 7.32 -10.22 -1.99
C CYS A 142 8.09 -9.50 -0.87
N GLY A 143 7.38 -9.02 0.13
CA GLY A 143 7.96 -8.36 1.30
C GLY A 143 8.90 -9.26 2.08
N ARG A 144 9.96 -8.69 2.64
CA ARG A 144 10.86 -9.36 3.58
C ARG A 144 10.17 -9.64 4.90
N VAL A 145 10.65 -10.67 5.59
CA VAL A 145 10.05 -11.16 6.85
C VAL A 145 11.08 -11.32 7.99
N ASP A 146 12.15 -10.55 7.94
CA ASP A 146 13.25 -10.58 8.90
C ASP A 146 13.32 -9.33 9.80
N LEU A 147 12.29 -8.46 9.71
CA LEU A 147 12.18 -7.26 10.54
C LEU A 147 11.27 -7.49 11.77
N PRO A 148 11.38 -6.67 12.82
CA PRO A 148 10.49 -6.76 13.97
C PRO A 148 9.01 -6.66 13.59
N GLY A 149 8.19 -7.59 14.06
CA GLY A 149 6.75 -7.65 13.76
C GLY A 149 6.41 -8.36 12.46
N SER A 150 7.41 -8.88 11.71
CA SER A 150 7.18 -9.66 10.49
C SER A 150 6.88 -11.14 10.79
N SER A 151 6.25 -11.83 9.83
CA SER A 151 5.93 -13.26 9.91
C SER A 151 5.82 -13.87 8.52
N ALA A 152 6.67 -14.86 8.25
CA ALA A 152 6.64 -15.61 6.99
C ALA A 152 5.31 -16.39 6.82
N GLU A 153 4.77 -16.93 7.92
CA GLU A 153 3.51 -17.65 7.92
C GLU A 153 2.33 -16.73 7.59
N ALA A 154 2.33 -15.51 8.15
CA ALA A 154 1.30 -14.52 7.87
C ALA A 154 1.40 -14.03 6.41
N LEU A 155 2.62 -13.76 5.92
CA LEU A 155 2.83 -13.35 4.52
C LEU A 155 2.37 -14.45 3.53
N TYR A 156 2.60 -15.71 3.87
CA TYR A 156 2.09 -16.84 3.08
C TYR A 156 0.57 -16.77 2.91
N GLU A 157 -0.19 -16.59 3.98
CA GLU A 157 -1.65 -16.51 3.91
C GLU A 157 -2.11 -15.22 3.19
N SER A 158 -1.41 -14.11 3.39
CA SER A 158 -1.68 -12.84 2.72
C SER A 158 -1.50 -12.94 1.21
N LEU A 159 -0.42 -13.55 0.73
CA LEU A 159 -0.20 -13.77 -0.70
C LEU A 159 -1.23 -14.70 -1.33
N ARG A 160 -1.68 -15.73 -0.58
CA ARG A 160 -2.79 -16.60 -1.02
C ARG A 160 -4.08 -15.81 -1.20
N ALA A 161 -4.41 -14.94 -0.24
CA ALA A 161 -5.61 -14.11 -0.34
C ALA A 161 -5.53 -13.15 -1.54
N LEU A 162 -4.37 -12.53 -1.79
CA LEU A 162 -4.17 -11.69 -2.97
C LEU A 162 -4.26 -12.47 -4.28
N ALA A 163 -3.81 -13.72 -4.31
CA ALA A 163 -3.92 -14.58 -5.49
C ALA A 163 -5.36 -14.93 -5.88
N GLU A 164 -6.33 -14.77 -4.98
CA GLU A 164 -7.77 -14.97 -5.28
C GLU A 164 -8.41 -13.75 -5.96
N LEU A 165 -7.72 -12.62 -6.03
CA LEU A 165 -8.21 -11.45 -6.79
C LEU A 165 -8.30 -11.79 -8.29
N PRO A 166 -9.19 -11.11 -9.04
CA PRO A 166 -9.30 -11.30 -10.49
C PRO A 166 -7.94 -11.14 -11.18
N PRO A 167 -7.61 -11.97 -12.17
CA PRO A 167 -6.30 -11.97 -12.80
C PRO A 167 -5.94 -10.65 -13.50
N GLU A 168 -6.94 -9.88 -13.90
CA GLU A 168 -6.78 -8.54 -14.50
C GLU A 168 -6.50 -7.44 -13.47
N THR A 169 -6.63 -7.72 -12.17
CA THR A 169 -6.35 -6.73 -11.11
C THR A 169 -4.91 -6.25 -11.20
N VAL A 170 -4.73 -4.94 -11.39
CA VAL A 170 -3.41 -4.31 -11.49
C VAL A 170 -2.82 -4.11 -10.12
N ILE A 171 -1.59 -4.58 -9.90
CA ILE A 171 -0.84 -4.34 -8.67
C ILE A 171 -0.02 -3.07 -8.76
N TYR A 172 -0.05 -2.28 -7.69
CA TYR A 172 0.71 -1.06 -7.46
C TYR A 172 1.55 -1.25 -6.18
N PRO A 173 2.84 -1.66 -6.31
CA PRO A 173 3.67 -2.04 -5.18
C PRO A 173 4.25 -0.85 -4.42
N GLY A 174 4.80 -1.08 -3.23
CA GLY A 174 5.51 -0.06 -2.45
C GLY A 174 6.84 0.39 -3.04
N HIS A 175 7.51 -0.49 -3.82
CA HIS A 175 8.82 -0.24 -4.41
C HIS A 175 8.95 -0.72 -5.86
N SER A 176 9.87 -0.08 -6.64
CA SER A 176 10.17 -0.38 -8.04
C SER A 176 11.31 -1.40 -8.18
N TYR A 177 11.24 -2.55 -7.51
CA TYR A 177 12.37 -3.51 -7.55
C TYR A 177 12.55 -4.17 -8.92
N ASN A 178 11.47 -4.71 -9.53
CA ASN A 178 11.52 -5.40 -10.84
C ASN A 178 10.48 -4.85 -11.82
N GLY A 179 9.89 -3.71 -11.51
CA GLY A 179 8.87 -3.07 -12.34
C GLY A 179 7.94 -2.17 -11.53
N ASN A 180 7.21 -1.33 -12.23
CA ASN A 180 6.35 -0.33 -11.60
C ASN A 180 4.95 -0.84 -11.32
N THR A 181 4.43 -1.70 -12.19
CA THR A 181 3.10 -2.30 -12.11
C THR A 181 3.09 -3.67 -12.78
N SER A 182 2.11 -4.49 -12.45
CA SER A 182 1.85 -5.77 -13.10
C SER A 182 0.39 -6.15 -12.87
N THR A 183 -0.02 -7.37 -13.15
CA THR A 183 -1.34 -7.89 -12.78
C THR A 183 -1.22 -9.13 -11.91
N ILE A 184 -2.28 -9.43 -11.16
CA ILE A 184 -2.34 -10.66 -10.36
C ILE A 184 -2.12 -11.90 -11.24
N GLY A 185 -2.72 -11.93 -12.44
CA GLY A 185 -2.54 -13.03 -13.40
C GLY A 185 -1.07 -13.24 -13.78
N VAL A 186 -0.38 -12.16 -14.19
CA VAL A 186 1.05 -12.21 -14.53
C VAL A 186 1.88 -12.65 -13.32
N GLN A 187 1.57 -12.16 -12.12
CA GLN A 187 2.31 -12.57 -10.93
C GLN A 187 2.07 -14.04 -10.56
N LYS A 188 0.87 -14.58 -10.77
CA LYS A 188 0.63 -16.03 -10.59
C LYS A 188 1.48 -16.88 -11.51
N ASP A 189 1.79 -16.40 -12.71
CA ASP A 189 2.58 -17.14 -13.69
C ASP A 189 4.09 -17.00 -13.48
N TYR A 190 4.58 -15.86 -13.01
CA TYR A 190 6.01 -15.54 -13.02
C TYR A 190 6.62 -15.25 -11.65
N ASN A 191 5.82 -14.87 -10.62
CA ASN A 191 6.33 -14.59 -9.29
C ASN A 191 6.51 -15.88 -8.49
N LEU A 192 7.75 -16.22 -8.16
CA LEU A 192 8.09 -17.43 -7.42
C LEU A 192 7.33 -17.54 -6.09
N TYR A 193 7.24 -16.44 -5.35
CA TYR A 193 6.62 -16.44 -4.02
C TYR A 193 5.12 -16.66 -4.09
N LEU A 194 4.44 -16.04 -5.07
CA LEU A 194 3.02 -16.24 -5.29
C LEU A 194 2.71 -17.67 -5.76
N GLN A 195 3.57 -18.24 -6.61
CA GLN A 195 3.47 -19.64 -7.02
C GLN A 195 3.67 -20.60 -5.83
N LEU A 196 4.68 -20.35 -4.99
CA LEU A 196 4.93 -21.16 -3.80
C LEU A 196 3.78 -21.03 -2.78
N ALA A 197 3.25 -19.83 -2.58
CA ALA A 197 2.08 -19.61 -1.73
C ALA A 197 0.87 -20.43 -2.20
N SER A 198 0.71 -20.64 -3.50
CA SER A 198 -0.37 -21.45 -4.06
C SER A 198 -0.11 -22.96 -4.00
N LYS A 199 1.16 -23.41 -3.93
CA LYS A 199 1.53 -24.82 -4.12
C LYS A 199 2.10 -25.51 -2.88
N SER A 200 2.89 -24.80 -2.05
CA SER A 200 3.67 -25.43 -0.98
C SER A 200 4.04 -24.47 0.13
N LYS A 201 3.35 -24.51 1.26
CA LYS A 201 3.71 -23.72 2.45
C LYS A 201 5.16 -23.93 2.88
N ALA A 202 5.61 -25.18 2.94
CA ALA A 202 7.00 -25.49 3.31
C ALA A 202 8.01 -24.94 2.31
N GLY A 203 7.70 -24.96 1.01
CA GLY A 203 8.51 -24.35 -0.04
C GLY A 203 8.59 -22.83 0.11
N PHE A 204 7.46 -22.19 0.37
CA PHE A 204 7.39 -20.74 0.59
C PHE A 204 8.21 -20.32 1.82
N LEU A 205 7.98 -20.96 2.98
CA LEU A 205 8.71 -20.65 4.22
C LEU A 205 10.23 -20.87 4.12
N LYS A 206 10.67 -21.72 3.20
CA LYS A 206 12.10 -21.90 2.91
C LYS A 206 12.66 -20.79 2.00
N ALA A 207 11.86 -20.28 1.09
CA ALA A 207 12.27 -19.29 0.09
C ALA A 207 12.28 -17.85 0.63
N VAL A 208 11.35 -17.51 1.54
CA VAL A 208 11.10 -16.14 2.05
C VAL A 208 11.94 -15.81 3.30
N ARG A 209 13.16 -16.25 3.41
CA ARG A 209 14.03 -16.03 4.59
C ARG A 209 14.87 -14.77 4.45
#